data_3562e55e7d4803a145dc03d6749da63f
#
_entry.id   3562e55e7d4803a145dc03d6749da63f
#
_cell.length_a   1.000
_cell.length_b   1.000
_cell.length_c   1.000
_cell.angle_alpha   90.00
_cell.angle_beta   90.00
_cell.angle_gamma   90.00
#
_symmetry.space_group_name_H-M   'P 1'
#
loop_
_entity.id
_entity.type
_entity.pdbx_description
1 polymer ?
#
loop_
_entity_poly.entity_id
_entity_poly.type
_entity_poly.pdbx_seq_one_letter_code
_entity_poly.pdbx_strand_id
1 'polypeptide(L)'
;DNGIVASASLVADDGASSTGGINTDTGNDVTTLTLGYNGDGWGGGLVLASNDGDVGTVGYDAFGLGLNYSPESIPATISVAYDTKDPEGTANDETDLFIGVDYEVGPGTLHAAWNTTEVDGGSDNLDISGFEVSYSYSINDGVTITPGFFTVDDGEGEEDTGVVVETAFSF
;
A
#
# COMPACT_ATOMS: atom_id res chain seq x y z
N ASP A 1 -13.17 8.78 -19.16
CA ASP A 1 -13.55 10.05 -18.51
C ASP A 1 -12.39 10.51 -17.64
N ASN A 2 -11.81 11.68 -17.97
CA ASN A 2 -10.77 12.30 -17.19
C ASN A 2 -11.40 13.05 -16.02
N GLY A 3 -10.88 12.92 -14.82
CA GLY A 3 -11.49 13.60 -13.69
C GLY A 3 -10.64 13.66 -12.42
N ILE A 4 -10.97 14.67 -11.62
CA ILE A 4 -10.47 14.80 -10.27
C ILE A 4 -11.51 14.20 -9.33
N VAL A 5 -11.05 13.38 -8.40
CA VAL A 5 -11.86 12.84 -7.31
C VAL A 5 -11.25 13.34 -5.99
N ALA A 6 -12.08 13.88 -5.13
CA ALA A 6 -11.69 14.24 -3.78
C ALA A 6 -12.68 13.63 -2.78
N SER A 7 -12.17 13.10 -1.69
CA SER A 7 -12.98 12.62 -0.59
C SER A 7 -12.35 13.01 0.75
N ALA A 8 -13.20 13.17 1.75
CA ALA A 8 -12.78 13.34 3.12
C ALA A 8 -13.65 12.44 3.99
N SER A 9 -13.06 11.79 4.96
CA SER A 9 -13.77 11.01 5.96
C SER A 9 -13.30 11.39 7.35
N LEU A 10 -14.22 11.35 8.28
CA LEU A 10 -13.97 11.44 9.71
C LEU A 10 -14.66 10.24 10.36
N VAL A 11 -13.89 9.43 11.03
CA VAL A 11 -14.40 8.38 11.92
C VAL A 11 -14.15 8.88 13.32
N ALA A 12 -15.19 9.41 13.95
CA ALA A 12 -15.16 9.79 15.36
C ALA A 12 -15.62 8.57 16.18
N ASP A 13 -14.77 8.10 17.05
CA ASP A 13 -15.14 7.10 18.04
C ASP A 13 -15.41 7.81 19.37
N ASP A 14 -16.68 7.97 19.70
CA ASP A 14 -17.14 8.48 20.98
C ASP A 14 -17.18 7.38 22.06
N GLY A 15 -16.21 6.49 22.07
CA GLY A 15 -16.09 5.34 22.96
C GLY A 15 -16.14 5.68 24.45
N ALA A 16 -17.19 6.40 24.87
CA ALA A 16 -17.48 6.73 26.25
C ALA A 16 -17.79 5.47 27.06
N SER A 17 -16.79 4.86 27.63
CA SER A 17 -16.95 3.85 28.66
C SER A 17 -17.22 4.55 30.01
N SER A 18 -18.47 4.66 30.41
CA SER A 18 -18.82 5.14 31.73
C SER A 18 -18.74 4.01 32.78
N THR A 19 -17.57 3.82 33.36
CA THR A 19 -17.46 3.02 34.58
C THR A 19 -17.26 3.97 35.75
N GLY A 20 -18.27 4.13 36.58
CA GLY A 20 -18.19 4.90 37.83
C GLY A 20 -18.28 6.43 37.69
N GLY A 21 -18.88 6.95 36.62
CA GLY A 21 -19.17 8.40 36.48
C GLY A 21 -17.96 9.22 36.02
N ILE A 22 -16.90 8.58 35.57
CA ILE A 22 -15.74 9.21 34.87
C ILE A 22 -15.86 8.83 33.39
N ASN A 23 -16.10 9.81 32.53
CA ASN A 23 -15.97 9.63 31.08
C ASN A 23 -14.47 9.49 30.82
N THR A 24 -14.02 8.30 30.49
CA THR A 24 -12.75 8.08 29.82
C THR A 24 -13.07 7.99 28.34
N ASP A 25 -12.68 8.98 27.61
CA ASP A 25 -12.66 8.92 26.14
C ASP A 25 -11.67 7.82 25.78
N THR A 26 -12.12 6.78 25.10
CA THR A 26 -11.31 5.62 24.71
C THR A 26 -11.40 5.36 23.22
N GLY A 27 -11.85 6.35 22.47
CA GLY A 27 -11.99 6.27 21.01
C GLY A 27 -10.83 6.91 20.25
N ASN A 28 -10.50 6.36 19.10
CA ASN A 28 -9.55 6.93 18.18
C ASN A 28 -10.28 7.70 17.09
N ASP A 29 -10.03 9.00 16.98
CA ASP A 29 -10.53 9.80 15.88
C ASP A 29 -9.62 9.64 14.66
N VAL A 30 -10.17 9.14 13.56
CA VAL A 30 -9.44 9.00 12.31
C VAL A 30 -9.96 9.99 11.28
N THR A 31 -9.09 10.85 10.81
CA THR A 31 -9.38 11.80 9.72
C THR A 31 -8.61 11.37 8.48
N THR A 32 -9.29 11.31 7.33
CA THR A 32 -8.64 11.00 6.05
C THR A 32 -9.07 12.00 4.99
N LEU A 33 -8.09 12.51 4.24
CA LEU A 33 -8.30 13.31 3.05
C LEU A 33 -7.65 12.62 1.85
N THR A 34 -8.42 12.42 0.79
CA THR A 34 -7.94 11.81 -0.45
C THR A 34 -8.16 12.74 -1.62
N LEU A 35 -7.17 12.88 -2.47
CA LEU A 35 -7.25 13.57 -3.75
C LEU A 35 -6.72 12.64 -4.83
N GLY A 36 -7.51 12.39 -5.86
CA GLY A 36 -7.14 11.56 -7.00
C GLY A 36 -7.35 12.26 -8.32
N TYR A 37 -6.55 11.91 -9.29
CA TYR A 37 -6.71 12.30 -10.68
C TYR A 37 -6.61 11.06 -11.57
N ASN A 38 -7.46 10.98 -12.57
CA ASN A 38 -7.40 9.98 -13.61
C ASN A 38 -7.55 10.65 -14.96
N GLY A 39 -6.59 10.45 -15.85
CA GLY A 39 -6.52 11.08 -17.17
C GLY A 39 -6.07 10.10 -18.25
N ASP A 40 -5.86 10.61 -19.46
CA ASP A 40 -5.46 9.80 -20.61
C ASP A 40 -4.04 9.28 -20.42
N GLY A 41 -3.93 7.98 -20.11
CA GLY A 41 -2.65 7.29 -19.97
C GLY A 41 -1.90 7.55 -18.67
N TRP A 42 -2.43 8.35 -17.72
CA TRP A 42 -1.83 8.52 -16.41
C TRP A 42 -2.85 8.79 -15.32
N GLY A 43 -2.54 8.43 -14.13
CA GLY A 43 -3.34 8.68 -12.94
C GLY A 43 -2.46 8.86 -11.72
N GLY A 44 -3.04 9.35 -10.64
CA GLY A 44 -2.35 9.50 -9.38
C GLY A 44 -3.29 9.84 -8.25
N GLY A 45 -2.78 9.66 -7.03
CA GLY A 45 -3.54 9.94 -5.83
C GLY A 45 -2.65 10.37 -4.68
N LEU A 46 -3.23 11.20 -3.83
CA LEU A 46 -2.67 11.67 -2.58
C LEU A 46 -3.61 11.28 -1.46
N VAL A 47 -3.07 10.74 -0.38
CA VAL A 47 -3.81 10.44 0.85
C VAL A 47 -3.10 11.10 2.02
N LEU A 48 -3.86 11.78 2.85
CA LEU A 48 -3.43 12.26 4.16
C LEU A 48 -4.33 11.60 5.20
N ALA A 49 -3.76 11.01 6.22
CA ALA A 49 -4.51 10.43 7.32
C ALA A 49 -3.89 10.85 8.65
N SER A 50 -4.73 11.07 9.63
CA SER A 50 -4.33 11.37 11.01
C SER A 50 -5.21 10.57 11.95
N ASN A 51 -4.60 10.03 12.99
CA ASN A 51 -5.26 9.32 14.08
C ASN A 51 -4.75 9.90 15.39
N ASP A 52 -5.63 10.48 16.19
CA ASP A 52 -5.23 11.17 17.44
C ASP A 52 -4.77 10.22 18.56
N GLY A 53 -4.97 8.90 18.37
CA GLY A 53 -4.62 7.91 19.39
C GLY A 53 -5.48 8.01 20.64
N ASP A 54 -5.39 7.00 21.49
CA ASP A 54 -6.05 7.01 22.82
C ASP A 54 -5.35 6.05 23.79
N VAL A 55 -5.89 5.91 24.99
CA VAL A 55 -5.35 5.06 26.06
C VAL A 55 -5.09 3.63 25.55
N GLY A 56 -3.82 3.34 25.26
CA GLY A 56 -3.37 2.04 24.76
C GLY A 56 -3.25 1.92 23.23
N THR A 57 -3.54 2.99 22.49
CA THR A 57 -3.33 3.07 21.03
C THR A 57 -2.52 4.29 20.70
N VAL A 58 -1.44 4.12 19.94
CA VAL A 58 -0.57 5.21 19.51
C VAL A 58 -1.23 5.94 18.35
N GLY A 59 -1.33 7.27 18.46
CA GLY A 59 -1.73 8.12 17.34
C GLY A 59 -0.68 8.11 16.23
N TYR A 60 -1.06 8.53 15.03
CA TYR A 60 -0.12 8.66 13.91
C TYR A 60 -0.60 9.68 12.89
N ASP A 61 0.34 10.26 12.19
CA ASP A 61 0.12 10.94 10.93
C ASP A 61 0.64 10.08 9.77
N ALA A 62 -0.08 10.08 8.65
CA ALA A 62 0.33 9.32 7.48
C ALA A 62 0.10 10.12 6.20
N PHE A 63 1.01 9.95 5.26
CA PHE A 63 0.98 10.54 3.93
C PHE A 63 1.22 9.45 2.90
N GLY A 64 0.43 9.43 1.82
CA GLY A 64 0.63 8.52 0.71
C GLY A 64 0.49 9.23 -0.63
N LEU A 65 1.36 8.90 -1.58
CA LEU A 65 1.35 9.36 -2.96
C LEU A 65 1.47 8.15 -3.89
N GLY A 66 0.53 8.02 -4.83
CA GLY A 66 0.58 7.01 -5.88
C GLY A 66 0.49 7.64 -7.26
N LEU A 67 1.27 7.12 -8.20
CA LEU A 67 1.25 7.52 -9.60
C LEU A 67 1.23 6.27 -10.49
N ASN A 68 0.48 6.32 -11.58
CA ASN A 68 0.55 5.33 -12.64
C ASN A 68 0.62 6.01 -14.01
N TYR A 69 1.30 5.34 -14.92
CA TYR A 69 1.44 5.81 -16.30
C TYR A 69 1.35 4.64 -17.29
N SER A 70 0.40 4.75 -18.21
CA SER A 70 0.15 3.77 -19.26
C SER A 70 0.27 4.46 -20.62
N PRO A 71 1.47 4.47 -21.24
CA PRO A 71 1.68 5.12 -22.53
C PRO A 71 0.92 4.40 -23.65
N GLU A 72 0.21 5.11 -24.50
CA GLU A 72 -0.55 4.53 -25.64
C GLU A 72 0.33 3.73 -26.63
N SER A 73 1.60 4.06 -26.72
CA SER A 73 2.54 3.45 -27.69
C SER A 73 3.19 2.15 -27.21
N ILE A 74 3.05 1.82 -25.94
CA ILE A 74 3.68 0.64 -25.30
C ILE A 74 2.62 -0.04 -24.46
N PRO A 75 2.41 -1.36 -24.60
CA PRO A 75 1.44 -2.09 -23.79
C PRO A 75 1.97 -2.34 -22.37
N ALA A 76 2.27 -1.26 -21.66
CA ALA A 76 2.84 -1.30 -20.33
C ALA A 76 2.16 -0.27 -19.41
N THR A 77 2.06 -0.60 -18.13
CA THR A 77 1.72 0.32 -17.06
C THR A 77 2.86 0.37 -16.06
N ILE A 78 3.32 1.56 -15.74
CA ILE A 78 4.31 1.80 -14.69
C ILE A 78 3.59 2.41 -13.50
N SER A 79 3.84 1.86 -12.32
CA SER A 79 3.25 2.31 -11.06
C SER A 79 4.34 2.64 -10.05
N VAL A 80 4.17 3.74 -9.35
CA VAL A 80 5.03 4.16 -8.24
C VAL A 80 4.13 4.56 -7.08
N ALA A 81 4.43 4.08 -5.89
CA ALA A 81 3.79 4.53 -4.67
C ALA A 81 4.84 4.84 -3.61
N TYR A 82 4.56 5.84 -2.81
CA TYR A 82 5.37 6.25 -1.67
C TYR A 82 4.44 6.61 -0.53
N ASP A 83 4.68 6.09 0.63
CA ASP A 83 3.94 6.48 1.82
C ASP A 83 4.83 6.52 3.07
N THR A 84 4.38 7.32 4.02
CA THR A 84 5.01 7.45 5.32
C THR A 84 3.96 7.37 6.41
N LYS A 85 4.36 6.80 7.54
CA LYS A 85 3.59 6.78 8.76
C LYS A 85 4.49 7.20 9.92
N ASP A 86 4.10 8.26 10.58
CA ASP A 86 4.78 8.86 11.73
C ASP A 86 3.90 8.65 12.98
N PRO A 87 4.18 7.62 13.79
CA PRO A 87 3.46 7.37 15.02
C PRO A 87 3.88 8.34 16.12
N GLU A 88 2.94 8.73 16.96
CA GLU A 88 3.23 9.60 18.09
C GLU A 88 4.14 8.94 19.13
N GLY A 89 5.00 9.74 19.73
CA GLY A 89 5.82 9.32 20.88
C GLY A 89 7.14 8.67 20.48
N THR A 90 7.38 7.44 20.94
CA THR A 90 8.66 6.70 20.73
C THR A 90 8.49 5.51 19.81
N ALA A 91 7.38 5.41 19.09
CA ALA A 91 7.18 4.38 18.09
C ALA A 91 8.04 4.70 16.85
N ASN A 92 8.26 3.68 16.03
CA ASN A 92 9.14 3.81 14.86
C ASN A 92 8.37 4.44 13.69
N ASP A 93 9.03 5.36 12.99
CA ASP A 93 8.54 5.87 11.72
C ASP A 93 8.67 4.79 10.65
N GLU A 94 7.74 4.76 9.73
CA GLU A 94 7.70 3.80 8.62
C GLU A 94 7.62 4.55 7.29
N THR A 95 8.45 4.16 6.35
CA THR A 95 8.46 4.72 5.00
C THR A 95 8.47 3.59 3.99
N ASP A 96 7.48 3.59 3.09
CA ASP A 96 7.33 2.60 2.04
C ASP A 96 7.54 3.22 0.65
N LEU A 97 8.28 2.51 -0.20
CA LEU A 97 8.41 2.82 -1.61
C LEU A 97 8.10 1.57 -2.43
N PHE A 98 7.23 1.72 -3.41
CA PHE A 98 6.87 0.70 -4.38
C PHE A 98 7.12 1.19 -5.80
N ILE A 99 7.69 0.33 -6.65
CA ILE A 99 7.80 0.53 -8.10
C ILE A 99 7.37 -0.76 -8.79
N GLY A 100 6.38 -0.67 -9.67
CA GLY A 100 5.84 -1.81 -10.41
C GLY A 100 5.73 -1.52 -11.92
N VAL A 101 5.85 -2.57 -12.70
CA VAL A 101 5.64 -2.54 -14.15
C VAL A 101 4.78 -3.75 -14.54
N ASP A 102 3.68 -3.48 -15.20
CA ASP A 102 2.90 -4.48 -15.92
C ASP A 102 3.15 -4.35 -17.42
N TYR A 103 3.47 -5.44 -18.08
CA TYR A 103 3.72 -5.45 -19.51
C TYR A 103 2.89 -6.55 -20.20
N GLU A 104 2.05 -6.16 -21.13
CA GLU A 104 1.27 -7.12 -21.92
C GLU A 104 2.16 -7.80 -22.95
N VAL A 105 2.31 -9.12 -22.82
CA VAL A 105 3.15 -9.91 -23.72
C VAL A 105 2.48 -11.24 -24.06
N GLY A 106 2.30 -11.48 -25.34
CA GLY A 106 1.58 -12.67 -25.82
C GLY A 106 0.14 -12.69 -25.33
N PRO A 107 -0.34 -13.81 -24.76
CA PRO A 107 -1.70 -13.91 -24.25
C PRO A 107 -1.85 -13.52 -22.76
N GLY A 108 -0.85 -12.94 -22.16
CA GLY A 108 -0.84 -12.64 -20.73
C GLY A 108 -0.10 -11.35 -20.37
N THR A 109 0.03 -11.11 -19.08
CA THR A 109 0.69 -9.93 -18.51
C THR A 109 1.88 -10.36 -17.66
N LEU A 110 3.04 -9.84 -17.98
CA LEU A 110 4.22 -9.92 -17.13
C LEU A 110 4.18 -8.79 -16.13
N HIS A 111 4.27 -9.12 -14.86
CA HIS A 111 4.38 -8.20 -13.75
C HIS A 111 5.80 -8.27 -13.16
N ALA A 112 6.39 -7.13 -12.86
CA ALA A 112 7.60 -7.03 -12.07
C ALA A 112 7.46 -5.87 -11.09
N ALA A 113 7.79 -6.11 -9.83
CA ALA A 113 7.72 -5.08 -8.79
C ALA A 113 8.90 -5.16 -7.84
N TRP A 114 9.25 -4.01 -7.30
CA TRP A 114 10.19 -3.85 -6.20
C TRP A 114 9.57 -2.93 -5.15
N ASN A 115 9.76 -3.28 -3.90
CA ASN A 115 9.34 -2.47 -2.77
C ASN A 115 10.43 -2.42 -1.72
N THR A 116 10.42 -1.35 -0.93
CA THR A 116 11.21 -1.23 0.28
C THR A 116 10.39 -0.59 1.38
N THR A 117 10.62 -1.05 2.61
CA THR A 117 10.07 -0.48 3.83
C THR A 117 11.24 -0.14 4.75
N GLU A 118 11.38 1.13 5.07
CA GLU A 118 12.33 1.64 6.06
C GLU A 118 11.59 1.88 7.37
N VAL A 119 12.10 1.31 8.45
CA VAL A 119 11.56 1.49 9.80
C VAL A 119 12.61 2.16 10.66
N ASP A 120 12.39 3.45 10.97
CA ASP A 120 13.30 4.28 11.73
C ASP A 120 12.75 4.54 13.14
N GLY A 121 13.54 4.27 14.15
CA GLY A 121 13.21 4.61 15.54
C GLY A 121 13.69 3.57 16.55
N GLY A 122 14.19 4.02 17.66
CA GLY A 122 14.72 3.16 18.71
C GLY A 122 16.17 2.73 18.50
N SER A 123 16.48 1.47 18.78
CA SER A 123 17.86 0.97 18.78
C SER A 123 18.30 0.40 17.43
N ASP A 124 17.38 0.02 16.60
CA ASP A 124 17.65 -0.74 15.38
C ASP A 124 16.77 -0.18 14.25
N ASN A 125 17.41 0.37 13.24
CA ASN A 125 16.76 0.72 11.98
C ASN A 125 16.65 -0.55 11.15
N LEU A 126 15.53 -0.75 10.50
CA LEU A 126 15.26 -1.93 9.69
C LEU A 126 14.93 -1.51 8.27
N ASP A 127 15.66 -2.05 7.29
CA ASP A 127 15.47 -1.82 5.87
C ASP A 127 15.03 -3.14 5.21
N ILE A 128 13.74 -3.30 5.02
CA ILE A 128 13.16 -4.47 4.35
C ILE A 128 13.05 -4.18 2.86
N SER A 129 13.39 -5.13 2.01
CA SER A 129 13.15 -4.97 0.58
C SER A 129 12.60 -6.24 -0.05
N GLY A 130 11.79 -6.07 -1.09
CA GLY A 130 11.18 -7.16 -1.83
C GLY A 130 11.29 -6.95 -3.34
N PHE A 131 11.43 -8.04 -4.05
CA PHE A 131 11.34 -8.06 -5.51
C PHE A 131 10.47 -9.24 -5.94
N GLU A 132 9.58 -9.01 -6.90
CA GLU A 132 8.76 -10.06 -7.48
C GLU A 132 8.67 -9.95 -9.00
N VAL A 133 8.52 -11.10 -9.63
CA VAL A 133 8.17 -11.23 -11.04
C VAL A 133 7.14 -12.32 -11.18
N SER A 134 6.07 -12.03 -11.91
CA SER A 134 5.03 -13.02 -12.20
C SER A 134 4.50 -12.88 -13.63
N TYR A 135 3.88 -13.94 -14.13
CA TYR A 135 3.24 -13.93 -15.42
C TYR A 135 1.82 -14.45 -15.32
N SER A 136 0.84 -13.57 -15.49
CA SER A 136 -0.57 -13.92 -15.46
C SER A 136 -1.05 -14.37 -16.82
N TYR A 137 -1.61 -15.58 -16.91
CA TYR A 137 -2.05 -16.19 -18.14
C TYR A 137 -3.44 -16.83 -17.98
N SER A 138 -4.37 -16.42 -18.84
CA SER A 138 -5.71 -17.02 -18.89
C SER A 138 -5.69 -18.28 -19.74
N ILE A 139 -5.97 -19.44 -19.12
CA ILE A 139 -6.10 -20.72 -19.82
C ILE A 139 -7.42 -20.75 -20.61
N ASN A 140 -8.47 -20.19 -20.02
CA ASN A 140 -9.80 -20.04 -20.61
C ASN A 140 -10.57 -18.93 -19.87
N ASP A 141 -11.82 -18.68 -20.28
CA ASP A 141 -12.66 -17.60 -19.76
C ASP A 141 -12.91 -17.65 -18.23
N GLY A 142 -12.64 -18.78 -17.59
CA GLY A 142 -12.89 -18.95 -16.15
C GLY A 142 -11.66 -19.33 -15.32
N VAL A 143 -10.47 -19.50 -15.94
CA VAL A 143 -9.26 -19.94 -15.23
C VAL A 143 -8.04 -19.13 -15.63
N THR A 144 -7.42 -18.49 -14.66
CA THR A 144 -6.14 -17.80 -14.83
C THR A 144 -5.10 -18.45 -13.93
N ILE A 145 -3.88 -18.65 -14.45
CA ILE A 145 -2.71 -19.12 -13.70
C ILE A 145 -1.65 -18.03 -13.70
N THR A 146 -1.07 -17.79 -12.54
CA THR A 146 -0.02 -16.78 -12.35
C THR A 146 1.15 -17.41 -11.60
N PRO A 147 2.10 -18.06 -12.31
CA PRO A 147 3.39 -18.41 -11.72
C PRO A 147 4.20 -17.16 -11.41
N GLY A 148 4.88 -17.16 -10.28
CA GLY A 148 5.69 -16.05 -9.82
C GLY A 148 6.94 -16.51 -9.07
N PHE A 149 7.88 -15.61 -8.99
CA PHE A 149 9.11 -15.70 -8.22
C PHE A 149 9.21 -14.43 -7.36
N PHE A 150 9.70 -14.60 -6.14
CA PHE A 150 9.95 -13.46 -5.26
C PHE A 150 11.23 -13.67 -4.44
N THR A 151 11.80 -12.56 -4.00
CA THR A 151 12.83 -12.50 -2.98
C THR A 151 12.50 -11.40 -1.99
N VAL A 152 12.76 -11.63 -0.71
CA VAL A 152 12.55 -10.67 0.38
C VAL A 152 13.80 -10.67 1.25
N ASP A 153 14.38 -9.50 1.44
CA ASP A 153 15.40 -9.22 2.45
C ASP A 153 14.69 -8.65 3.69
N ASP A 154 14.84 -9.30 4.83
CA ASP A 154 14.19 -8.89 6.08
C ASP A 154 14.87 -7.72 6.80
N GLY A 155 15.98 -7.20 6.25
CA GLY A 155 16.78 -6.14 6.85
C GLY A 155 17.65 -6.60 8.04
N GLU A 156 17.54 -7.85 8.47
CA GLU A 156 18.35 -8.45 9.53
C GLU A 156 19.50 -9.31 8.99
N GLY A 157 19.58 -9.43 7.66
CA GLY A 157 20.62 -10.14 6.92
C GLY A 157 20.22 -11.54 6.48
N GLU A 158 18.96 -11.86 6.50
CA GLU A 158 18.39 -13.06 5.89
C GLU A 158 17.62 -12.68 4.61
N GLU A 159 17.84 -13.44 3.56
CA GLU A 159 17.12 -13.30 2.29
C GLU A 159 16.31 -14.57 2.03
N ASP A 160 15.01 -14.40 1.91
CA ASP A 160 14.09 -15.46 1.53
C ASP A 160 13.77 -15.39 0.04
N THR A 161 13.87 -16.53 -0.63
CA THR A 161 13.56 -16.66 -2.05
C THR A 161 12.52 -17.75 -2.25
N GLY A 162 11.50 -17.47 -3.04
CA GLY A 162 10.42 -18.41 -3.26
C GLY A 162 9.80 -18.37 -4.65
N VAL A 163 9.03 -19.40 -4.93
CA VAL A 163 8.16 -19.48 -6.10
C VAL A 163 6.72 -19.66 -5.65
N VAL A 164 5.81 -19.03 -6.34
CA VAL A 164 4.37 -19.11 -6.09
C VAL A 164 3.65 -19.45 -7.39
N VAL A 165 2.57 -20.20 -7.29
CA VAL A 165 1.62 -20.38 -8.40
C VAL A 165 0.24 -20.08 -7.87
N GLU A 166 -0.31 -18.97 -8.31
CA GLU A 166 -1.69 -18.61 -8.03
C GLU A 166 -2.61 -19.15 -9.12
N THR A 167 -3.80 -19.58 -8.75
CA THR A 167 -4.85 -19.98 -9.68
C THR A 167 -6.16 -19.31 -9.30
N ALA A 168 -6.69 -18.49 -10.19
CA ALA A 168 -7.96 -17.82 -10.03
C ALA A 168 -9.04 -18.51 -10.87
N PHE A 169 -10.22 -18.69 -10.27
CA PHE A 169 -11.41 -19.25 -10.90
C PHE A 169 -12.54 -18.22 -10.90
N SER A 170 -13.18 -18.04 -12.07
CA SER A 170 -14.36 -17.18 -12.26
C SER A 170 -15.54 -18.03 -12.73
N PHE A 171 -16.70 -17.94 -12.05
CA PHE A 171 -17.90 -18.71 -12.34
C PHE A 171 -19.08 -17.81 -12.70
#